data_8e53f9e2b49867e813a82c576b6ea4d0
#
_entry.id   8e53f9e2b49867e813a82c576b6ea4d0
#
_cell.length_a   1.000
_cell.length_b   1.000
_cell.length_c   1.000
_cell.angle_alpha   90.00
_cell.angle_beta   90.00
_cell.angle_gamma   90.00
#
_symmetry.space_group_name_H-M   'P 1'
#
loop_
_entity.id
_entity.type
_entity.pdbx_description
1 polymer ?
#
loop_
_entity_poly.entity_id
_entity_poly.type
_entity_poly.pdbx_seq_one_letter_code
_entity_poly.pdbx_strand_id
1 'polypeptide(L)'
;ESVVHLDSGETLEADLILAATGVRPNTELAGVAGVPMQDSRIVADEDLSTGLPQVYAAGDVALAFNTGAGRRLPIEHWQDAEDQGKVAGATAAGDDAAWSGVPGFWTTIGDTTVKYHAWGDGYQDSRMVEHGDGFTVWYEADGAVVAVLTCNADDDYDLGGELILGIQPQPQSLDDSALNGGVESIPSGHRTLPEFSLDQLAFHPFIGELFQLLV
;
A
#
# COMPACT_ATOMS: atom_id res chain seq x y z
N GLU A 1 -27.59 -18.78 15.21
CA GLU A 1 -27.95 -17.38 14.89
C GLU A 1 -27.09 -16.48 15.74
N SER A 2 -26.30 -15.62 15.11
CA SER A 2 -25.38 -14.69 15.79
C SER A 2 -25.97 -13.29 15.73
N VAL A 3 -25.71 -12.48 16.78
CA VAL A 3 -26.29 -11.14 16.89
C VAL A 3 -25.14 -10.14 17.04
N VAL A 4 -25.13 -9.08 16.21
CA VAL A 4 -24.21 -7.96 16.29
C VAL A 4 -24.93 -6.75 16.85
N HIS A 5 -24.38 -6.15 17.89
CA HIS A 5 -24.88 -4.89 18.46
C HIS A 5 -24.01 -3.73 17.93
N LEU A 6 -24.65 -2.75 17.33
CA LEU A 6 -24.00 -1.54 16.84
C LEU A 6 -23.98 -0.45 17.93
N ASP A 7 -23.03 0.47 17.86
CA ASP A 7 -22.94 1.62 18.78
C ASP A 7 -24.17 2.55 18.67
N SER A 8 -24.88 2.51 17.54
CA SER A 8 -26.18 3.20 17.36
C SER A 8 -27.29 2.64 18.25
N GLY A 9 -27.07 1.46 18.87
CA GLY A 9 -28.11 0.70 19.59
C GLY A 9 -28.92 -0.23 18.71
N GLU A 10 -28.66 -0.27 17.41
CA GLU A 10 -29.26 -1.21 16.46
C GLU A 10 -28.68 -2.61 16.66
N THR A 11 -29.48 -3.62 16.34
CA THR A 11 -29.09 -5.01 16.44
C THR A 11 -29.28 -5.69 15.08
N LEU A 12 -28.23 -6.38 14.60
CA LEU A 12 -28.24 -7.13 13.35
C LEU A 12 -28.16 -8.62 13.64
N GLU A 13 -29.07 -9.41 13.07
CA GLU A 13 -29.02 -10.87 13.09
C GLU A 13 -28.25 -11.36 11.85
N ALA A 14 -27.35 -12.32 12.03
CA ALA A 14 -26.55 -12.88 10.95
C ALA A 14 -26.27 -14.37 11.18
N ASP A 15 -26.27 -15.15 10.11
CA ASP A 15 -25.88 -16.56 10.14
C ASP A 15 -24.36 -16.72 10.23
N LEU A 16 -23.61 -15.78 9.64
CA LEU A 16 -22.15 -15.73 9.65
C LEU A 16 -21.67 -14.30 9.91
N ILE A 17 -20.68 -14.16 10.80
CA ILE A 17 -19.99 -12.90 11.05
C ILE A 17 -18.54 -13.08 10.64
N LEU A 18 -18.05 -12.23 9.72
CA LEU A 18 -16.65 -12.15 9.34
C LEU A 18 -16.04 -10.89 9.94
N ALA A 19 -15.02 -11.06 10.81
CA ALA A 19 -14.23 -9.95 11.33
C ALA A 19 -12.95 -9.80 10.49
N ALA A 20 -12.85 -8.69 9.75
CA ALA A 20 -11.69 -8.33 8.94
C ALA A 20 -11.17 -6.94 9.37
N THR A 21 -10.78 -6.84 10.65
CA THR A 21 -10.48 -5.58 11.34
C THR A 21 -8.98 -5.32 11.53
N GLY A 22 -8.16 -5.85 10.61
CA GLY A 22 -6.71 -5.76 10.66
C GLY A 22 -6.05 -6.87 11.48
N VAL A 23 -4.73 -6.79 11.60
CA VAL A 23 -3.89 -7.78 12.27
C VAL A 23 -3.01 -7.12 13.32
N ARG A 24 -2.40 -7.94 14.17
CA ARG A 24 -1.37 -7.53 15.12
C ARG A 24 -0.18 -8.47 14.96
N PRO A 25 1.04 -7.95 14.79
CA PRO A 25 2.23 -8.78 14.70
C PRO A 25 2.45 -9.62 15.98
N ASN A 26 2.83 -10.88 15.84
CA ASN A 26 3.20 -11.77 16.95
C ASN A 26 4.67 -11.59 17.26
N THR A 27 4.99 -10.72 18.21
CA THR A 27 6.37 -10.29 18.52
C THR A 27 6.81 -10.65 19.94
N GLU A 28 6.02 -11.44 20.68
CA GLU A 28 6.28 -11.80 22.07
C GLU A 28 7.63 -12.52 22.24
N LEU A 29 7.96 -13.44 21.32
CA LEU A 29 9.22 -14.17 21.35
C LEU A 29 10.42 -13.22 21.17
N ALA A 30 10.33 -12.28 20.24
CA ALA A 30 11.36 -11.28 20.01
C ALA A 30 11.56 -10.38 21.24
N GLY A 31 10.46 -9.95 21.88
CA GLY A 31 10.50 -9.17 23.11
C GLY A 31 11.18 -9.91 24.26
N VAL A 32 10.87 -11.20 24.47
CA VAL A 32 11.54 -12.04 25.48
C VAL A 32 13.03 -12.24 25.17
N ALA A 33 13.38 -12.33 23.90
CA ALA A 33 14.77 -12.45 23.43
C ALA A 33 15.57 -11.14 23.53
N GLY A 34 14.93 -10.01 23.88
CA GLY A 34 15.57 -8.70 23.99
C GLY A 34 15.87 -8.04 22.63
N VAL A 35 15.16 -8.43 21.58
CA VAL A 35 15.27 -7.76 20.26
C VAL A 35 14.68 -6.34 20.39
N PRO A 36 15.32 -5.29 19.81
CA PRO A 36 14.77 -3.94 19.84
C PRO A 36 13.36 -3.87 19.19
N MET A 37 12.45 -3.22 19.91
CA MET A 37 11.04 -3.11 19.52
C MET A 37 10.60 -1.65 19.48
N GLN A 38 9.75 -1.31 18.51
CA GLN A 38 9.05 -0.04 18.44
C GLN A 38 7.65 -0.29 17.83
N ASP A 39 6.62 0.36 18.37
CA ASP A 39 5.22 0.27 17.88
C ASP A 39 4.72 -1.18 17.71
N SER A 40 5.08 -2.04 18.67
CA SER A 40 4.80 -3.49 18.67
C SER A 40 5.43 -4.26 17.50
N ARG A 41 6.44 -3.70 16.82
CA ARG A 41 7.20 -4.34 15.74
C ARG A 41 8.69 -4.43 16.08
N ILE A 42 9.37 -5.34 15.42
CA ILE A 42 10.81 -5.53 15.54
C ILE A 42 11.52 -4.46 14.71
N VAL A 43 12.39 -3.67 15.34
CA VAL A 43 13.20 -2.67 14.64
C VAL A 43 14.26 -3.38 13.82
N ALA A 44 14.29 -3.12 12.50
CA ALA A 44 15.27 -3.65 11.57
C ALA A 44 15.91 -2.54 10.75
N ASP A 45 17.17 -2.72 10.37
CA ASP A 45 17.90 -1.82 9.51
C ASP A 45 17.62 -2.11 8.03
N GLU A 46 18.26 -1.43 7.09
CA GLU A 46 18.01 -1.57 5.65
C GLU A 46 18.30 -2.97 5.08
N ASP A 47 19.19 -3.69 5.70
CA ASP A 47 19.57 -5.08 5.41
C ASP A 47 18.73 -6.13 6.16
N LEU A 48 17.67 -5.67 6.83
CA LEU A 48 16.76 -6.45 7.68
C LEU A 48 17.42 -7.07 8.92
N SER A 49 18.68 -6.72 9.24
CA SER A 49 19.29 -7.07 10.51
C SER A 49 18.62 -6.33 11.67
N THR A 50 18.66 -6.93 12.85
CA THR A 50 18.17 -6.31 14.09
C THR A 50 19.35 -5.90 14.98
N GLY A 51 19.09 -5.26 16.11
CA GLY A 51 20.14 -4.95 17.08
C GLY A 51 20.80 -6.18 17.74
N LEU A 52 20.33 -7.40 17.49
CA LEU A 52 20.96 -8.64 17.95
C LEU A 52 21.73 -9.33 16.83
N PRO A 53 22.96 -9.80 17.07
CA PRO A 53 23.75 -10.50 16.06
C PRO A 53 23.04 -11.74 15.54
N GLN A 54 23.05 -11.93 14.20
CA GLN A 54 22.47 -13.09 13.49
C GLN A 54 20.94 -13.22 13.67
N VAL A 55 20.26 -12.15 14.04
CA VAL A 55 18.80 -12.07 14.12
C VAL A 55 18.32 -11.07 13.08
N TYR A 56 17.43 -11.51 12.20
CA TYR A 56 16.84 -10.74 11.13
C TYR A 56 15.31 -10.70 11.31
N ALA A 57 14.67 -9.65 10.83
CA ALA A 57 13.22 -9.51 10.86
C ALA A 57 12.70 -9.01 9.51
N ALA A 58 11.68 -9.68 8.97
CA ALA A 58 11.07 -9.36 7.68
C ALA A 58 9.56 -9.56 7.72
N GLY A 59 8.84 -8.86 6.85
CA GLY A 59 7.38 -8.89 6.74
C GLY A 59 6.68 -8.13 7.85
N ASP A 60 5.44 -8.45 8.12
CA ASP A 60 4.51 -7.72 9.00
C ASP A 60 5.05 -7.45 10.41
N VAL A 61 5.94 -8.30 10.89
CA VAL A 61 6.56 -8.13 12.22
C VAL A 61 7.64 -7.05 12.25
N ALA A 62 8.15 -6.64 11.08
CA ALA A 62 9.28 -5.72 10.96
C ALA A 62 8.83 -4.26 10.90
N LEU A 63 9.56 -3.39 11.59
CA LEU A 63 9.63 -1.97 11.35
C LEU A 63 11.00 -1.72 10.71
N ALA A 64 11.08 -1.98 9.41
CA ALA A 64 12.32 -2.00 8.66
C ALA A 64 12.66 -0.65 8.04
N PHE A 65 13.94 -0.29 8.03
CA PHE A 65 14.41 0.91 7.33
C PHE A 65 14.38 0.67 5.82
N ASN A 66 13.69 1.53 5.09
CA ASN A 66 13.64 1.52 3.64
C ASN A 66 14.52 2.64 3.10
N THR A 67 15.53 2.31 2.29
CA THR A 67 16.49 3.28 1.77
C THR A 67 15.87 4.22 0.72
N GLY A 68 14.86 3.77 -0.03
CA GLY A 68 14.10 4.60 -0.97
C GLY A 68 13.26 5.66 -0.25
N ALA A 69 12.59 5.28 0.84
CA ALA A 69 11.82 6.20 1.67
C ALA A 69 12.68 7.03 2.63
N GLY A 70 13.92 6.63 2.91
CA GLY A 70 14.80 7.25 3.90
C GLY A 70 14.31 7.13 5.35
N ARG A 71 13.41 6.19 5.65
CA ARG A 71 12.79 6.00 6.97
C ARG A 71 12.32 4.56 7.18
N ARG A 72 11.95 4.24 8.41
CA ARG A 72 11.30 2.95 8.73
C ARG A 72 9.85 2.95 8.32
N LEU A 73 9.41 1.81 7.75
CA LEU A 73 8.03 1.59 7.30
C LEU A 73 7.43 0.35 7.99
N PRO A 74 6.21 0.45 8.54
CA PRO A 74 5.45 -0.68 9.07
C PRO A 74 4.50 -1.21 7.96
N ILE A 75 5.00 -2.05 7.07
CA ILE A 75 4.23 -2.55 5.92
C ILE A 75 3.69 -3.94 6.18
N GLU A 76 2.42 -4.18 5.85
CA GLU A 76 1.69 -5.44 6.02
C GLU A 76 1.19 -5.95 4.66
N HIS A 77 2.08 -5.97 3.66
CA HIS A 77 1.76 -6.45 2.31
C HIS A 77 2.55 -7.73 1.99
N TRP A 78 1.91 -8.63 1.25
CA TRP A 78 2.53 -9.91 0.87
C TRP A 78 3.79 -9.72 0.02
N GLN A 79 3.76 -8.81 -0.97
CA GLN A 79 4.91 -8.53 -1.83
C GLN A 79 6.10 -7.97 -1.04
N ASP A 80 5.82 -7.03 -0.14
CA ASP A 80 6.87 -6.43 0.70
C ASP A 80 7.48 -7.45 1.66
N ALA A 81 6.67 -8.37 2.22
CA ALA A 81 7.16 -9.44 3.06
C ALA A 81 8.09 -10.40 2.27
N GLU A 82 7.76 -10.71 1.02
CA GLU A 82 8.61 -11.51 0.12
C GLU A 82 9.93 -10.79 -0.19
N ASP A 83 9.89 -9.50 -0.53
CA ASP A 83 11.07 -8.73 -0.89
C ASP A 83 11.98 -8.49 0.31
N GLN A 84 11.41 -8.17 1.47
CA GLN A 84 12.16 -8.11 2.73
C GLN A 84 12.79 -9.48 3.07
N GLY A 85 12.06 -10.58 2.87
CA GLY A 85 12.57 -11.93 3.07
C GLY A 85 13.77 -12.25 2.17
N LYS A 86 13.76 -11.81 0.90
CA LYS A 86 14.90 -11.94 -0.03
C LYS A 86 16.11 -11.16 0.48
N VAL A 87 15.91 -9.91 0.93
CA VAL A 87 17.00 -9.08 1.49
C VAL A 87 17.56 -9.73 2.75
N ALA A 88 16.71 -10.12 3.71
CA ALA A 88 17.15 -10.77 4.94
C ALA A 88 17.93 -12.07 4.67
N GLY A 89 17.48 -12.87 3.69
CA GLY A 89 18.16 -14.09 3.26
C GLY A 89 19.53 -13.82 2.64
N ALA A 90 19.65 -12.82 1.77
CA ALA A 90 20.89 -12.39 1.16
C ALA A 90 21.90 -11.89 2.23
N THR A 91 21.45 -11.02 3.14
CA THR A 91 22.26 -10.53 4.26
C THR A 91 22.74 -11.68 5.14
N ALA A 92 21.87 -12.62 5.49
CA ALA A 92 22.24 -13.79 6.27
C ALA A 92 23.28 -14.69 5.58
N ALA A 93 23.30 -14.69 4.23
CA ALA A 93 24.31 -15.39 3.43
C ALA A 93 25.64 -14.63 3.33
N GLY A 94 25.68 -13.38 3.75
CA GLY A 94 26.86 -12.50 3.72
C GLY A 94 26.94 -11.61 2.48
N ASP A 95 25.84 -11.49 1.73
CA ASP A 95 25.72 -10.60 0.59
C ASP A 95 25.35 -9.17 1.07
N ASP A 96 25.73 -8.17 0.29
CA ASP A 96 25.33 -6.77 0.51
C ASP A 96 23.97 -6.56 -0.14
N ALA A 97 22.94 -6.37 0.69
CA ALA A 97 21.55 -6.20 0.25
C ALA A 97 20.83 -5.14 1.09
N ALA A 98 19.88 -4.42 0.47
CA ALA A 98 19.08 -3.41 1.16
C ALA A 98 17.66 -3.36 0.60
N TRP A 99 16.67 -3.13 1.48
CA TRP A 99 15.30 -2.91 1.09
C TRP A 99 15.07 -1.46 0.67
N SER A 100 14.69 -1.25 -0.60
CA SER A 100 14.55 0.08 -1.20
C SER A 100 13.28 0.25 -2.03
N GLY A 101 12.56 -0.83 -2.31
CA GLY A 101 11.36 -0.79 -3.17
C GLY A 101 10.24 0.06 -2.57
N VAL A 102 9.43 0.66 -3.44
CA VAL A 102 8.18 1.31 -3.03
C VAL A 102 7.19 0.23 -2.60
N PRO A 103 6.61 0.32 -1.40
CA PRO A 103 5.60 -0.64 -0.98
C PRO A 103 4.43 -0.70 -1.94
N GLY A 104 3.94 -1.91 -2.16
CA GLY A 104 2.83 -2.12 -3.07
C GLY A 104 2.00 -3.33 -2.74
N PHE A 105 0.75 -3.30 -3.18
CA PHE A 105 -0.14 -4.43 -3.06
C PHE A 105 -1.07 -4.53 -4.27
N TRP A 106 -1.71 -5.67 -4.39
CA TRP A 106 -2.85 -5.84 -5.28
C TRP A 106 -4.01 -6.50 -4.54
N THR A 107 -5.21 -6.25 -5.03
CA THR A 107 -6.41 -6.95 -4.58
C THR A 107 -7.31 -7.28 -5.76
N THR A 108 -7.99 -8.43 -5.69
CA THR A 108 -8.95 -8.85 -6.71
C THR A 108 -10.34 -8.91 -6.10
N ILE A 109 -11.28 -8.18 -6.71
CA ILE A 109 -12.68 -8.12 -6.29
C ILE A 109 -13.52 -8.57 -7.49
N GLY A 110 -14.11 -9.75 -7.40
CA GLY A 110 -14.74 -10.40 -8.56
C GLY A 110 -13.68 -10.71 -9.63
N ASP A 111 -13.85 -10.15 -10.82
CA ASP A 111 -12.93 -10.30 -11.96
C ASP A 111 -11.99 -9.09 -12.13
N THR A 112 -12.03 -8.12 -11.22
CA THR A 112 -11.26 -6.90 -11.29
C THR A 112 -10.08 -6.93 -10.33
N THR A 113 -8.87 -6.77 -10.85
CA THR A 113 -7.65 -6.62 -10.05
C THR A 113 -7.19 -5.17 -10.10
N VAL A 114 -6.98 -4.59 -8.92
CA VAL A 114 -6.33 -3.29 -8.77
C VAL A 114 -4.98 -3.46 -8.10
N LYS A 115 -4.02 -2.62 -8.51
CA LYS A 115 -2.65 -2.57 -7.96
C LYS A 115 -2.37 -1.18 -7.44
N TYR A 116 -1.54 -1.09 -6.40
CA TYR A 116 -1.23 0.18 -5.76
C TYR A 116 0.22 0.25 -5.31
N HIS A 117 0.87 1.41 -5.52
CA HIS A 117 2.18 1.76 -4.96
C HIS A 117 2.11 3.09 -4.23
N ALA A 118 2.70 3.19 -3.04
CA ALA A 118 2.84 4.45 -2.30
C ALA A 118 3.83 4.33 -1.14
N TRP A 119 4.33 5.50 -0.67
CA TRP A 119 5.01 5.61 0.63
C TRP A 119 4.06 5.68 1.84
N GLY A 120 2.77 5.98 1.62
CA GLY A 120 1.77 6.12 2.68
C GLY A 120 1.79 7.48 3.39
N ASP A 121 2.32 8.53 2.76
CA ASP A 121 2.41 9.88 3.35
C ASP A 121 1.23 10.81 2.97
N GLY A 122 0.21 10.27 2.30
CA GLY A 122 -0.92 11.04 1.79
C GLY A 122 -0.62 11.75 0.47
N TYR A 123 -1.60 12.50 -0.04
CA TYR A 123 -1.52 13.25 -1.29
C TYR A 123 -2.32 14.56 -1.20
N GLN A 124 -2.04 15.49 -2.12
CA GLN A 124 -2.73 16.78 -2.24
C GLN A 124 -3.74 16.76 -3.38
N ASP A 125 -3.37 16.19 -4.52
CA ASP A 125 -4.17 16.10 -5.73
C ASP A 125 -4.20 14.68 -6.27
N SER A 126 -5.25 14.36 -7.04
CA SER A 126 -5.35 13.08 -7.75
C SER A 126 -5.93 13.27 -9.14
N ARG A 127 -5.43 12.47 -10.10
CA ARG A 127 -5.91 12.48 -11.47
C ARG A 127 -6.13 11.07 -11.96
N MET A 128 -7.34 10.81 -12.48
CA MET A 128 -7.71 9.55 -13.11
C MET A 128 -7.55 9.62 -14.63
N VAL A 129 -6.97 8.57 -15.22
CA VAL A 129 -6.85 8.35 -16.66
C VAL A 129 -7.54 7.03 -16.99
N GLU A 130 -8.48 7.06 -17.93
CA GLU A 130 -9.18 5.85 -18.39
C GLU A 130 -8.45 5.23 -19.59
N HIS A 131 -8.35 3.89 -19.62
CA HIS A 131 -7.66 3.10 -20.63
C HIS A 131 -8.60 2.00 -21.17
N GLY A 132 -9.59 2.32 -21.94
CA GLY A 132 -10.47 1.30 -22.53
C GLY A 132 -11.16 0.39 -21.51
N ASP A 133 -10.49 -0.66 -21.04
CA ASP A 133 -10.98 -1.64 -20.07
C ASP A 133 -10.36 -1.48 -18.67
N GLY A 134 -9.58 -0.42 -18.46
CA GLY A 134 -8.89 -0.15 -17.21
C GLY A 134 -8.76 1.34 -16.89
N PHE A 135 -8.00 1.63 -15.85
CA PHE A 135 -7.71 3.01 -15.45
C PHE A 135 -6.43 3.11 -14.63
N THR A 136 -5.89 4.33 -14.58
CA THR A 136 -4.82 4.71 -13.66
C THR A 136 -5.26 5.92 -12.85
N VAL A 137 -5.01 5.92 -11.54
CA VAL A 137 -5.12 7.10 -10.70
C VAL A 137 -3.73 7.48 -10.23
N TRP A 138 -3.28 8.64 -10.65
CA TRP A 138 -2.05 9.27 -10.19
C TRP A 138 -2.34 10.16 -8.99
N TYR A 139 -1.57 10.01 -7.93
CA TYR A 139 -1.67 10.85 -6.73
C TYR A 139 -0.41 11.70 -6.62
N GLU A 140 -0.58 12.98 -6.34
CA GLU A 140 0.49 13.97 -6.34
C GLU A 140 0.54 14.74 -5.03
N ALA A 141 1.75 15.06 -4.59
CA ALA A 141 2.02 15.99 -3.51
C ALA A 141 3.28 16.80 -3.86
N ASP A 142 3.23 18.11 -3.65
CA ASP A 142 4.32 19.07 -3.92
C ASP A 142 4.89 18.97 -5.36
N GLY A 143 4.01 18.63 -6.32
CA GLY A 143 4.35 18.51 -7.73
C GLY A 143 5.09 17.21 -8.10
N ALA A 144 5.12 16.22 -7.21
CA ALA A 144 5.67 14.90 -7.45
C ALA A 144 4.60 13.80 -7.34
N VAL A 145 4.74 12.72 -8.11
CA VAL A 145 3.90 11.52 -7.95
C VAL A 145 4.30 10.82 -6.65
N VAL A 146 3.33 10.62 -5.76
CA VAL A 146 3.53 10.00 -4.44
C VAL A 146 2.81 8.67 -4.29
N ALA A 147 1.83 8.39 -5.17
CA ALA A 147 1.18 7.10 -5.26
C ALA A 147 0.58 6.87 -6.65
N VAL A 148 0.34 5.62 -6.99
CA VAL A 148 -0.37 5.20 -8.20
C VAL A 148 -1.31 4.05 -7.87
N LEU A 149 -2.53 4.11 -8.39
CA LEU A 149 -3.50 3.01 -8.37
C LEU A 149 -3.83 2.65 -9.82
N THR A 150 -3.78 1.38 -10.16
CA THR A 150 -4.06 0.93 -11.53
C THR A 150 -5.06 -0.22 -11.56
N CYS A 151 -5.79 -0.30 -12.65
CA CYS A 151 -6.62 -1.43 -13.04
C CYS A 151 -6.34 -1.70 -14.52
N ASN A 152 -5.89 -2.91 -14.88
CA ASN A 152 -5.51 -3.27 -16.26
C ASN A 152 -4.53 -2.29 -16.92
N ALA A 153 -3.60 -1.73 -16.16
CA ALA A 153 -2.60 -0.75 -16.61
C ALA A 153 -1.24 -1.02 -15.93
N ASP A 154 -0.65 -2.18 -16.23
CA ASP A 154 0.58 -2.65 -15.59
C ASP A 154 1.79 -1.76 -15.92
N ASP A 155 1.87 -1.23 -17.15
CA ASP A 155 2.94 -0.31 -17.54
C ASP A 155 2.92 0.98 -16.68
N ASP A 156 1.72 1.49 -16.35
CA ASP A 156 1.56 2.65 -15.47
C ASP A 156 1.88 2.31 -14.00
N TYR A 157 1.58 1.07 -13.59
CA TYR A 157 1.96 0.59 -12.26
C TYR A 157 3.48 0.58 -12.07
N ASP A 158 4.21 0.01 -13.04
CA ASP A 158 5.67 -0.05 -13.03
C ASP A 158 6.28 1.35 -13.11
N LEU A 159 5.79 2.20 -14.02
CA LEU A 159 6.20 3.60 -14.14
C LEU A 159 5.95 4.37 -12.83
N GLY A 160 4.81 4.14 -12.18
CA GLY A 160 4.47 4.76 -10.91
C GLY A 160 5.49 4.45 -9.83
N GLY A 161 5.90 3.19 -9.70
CA GLY A 161 6.96 2.78 -8.78
C GLY A 161 8.28 3.51 -9.03
N GLU A 162 8.68 3.66 -10.30
CA GLU A 162 9.90 4.39 -10.68
C GLU A 162 9.80 5.90 -10.36
N LEU A 163 8.67 6.53 -10.65
CA LEU A 163 8.44 7.96 -10.37
C LEU A 163 8.45 8.25 -8.87
N ILE A 164 7.83 7.41 -8.06
CA ILE A 164 7.78 7.53 -6.60
C ILE A 164 9.19 7.37 -6.00
N LEU A 165 10.03 6.48 -6.56
CA LEU A 165 11.45 6.35 -6.16
C LEU A 165 12.30 7.54 -6.59
N GLY A 166 11.83 8.40 -7.51
CA GLY A 166 12.63 9.49 -8.06
C GLY A 166 13.79 9.04 -8.95
N ILE A 167 13.75 7.81 -9.48
CA ILE A 167 14.83 7.22 -10.29
C ILE A 167 14.91 7.84 -11.69
N GLN A 168 13.77 8.35 -12.21
CA GLN A 168 13.75 9.06 -13.50
C GLN A 168 13.86 10.57 -13.30
N PRO A 169 14.53 11.31 -14.20
CA PRO A 169 14.36 12.74 -14.24
C PRO A 169 12.87 12.99 -14.42
N GLN A 170 12.28 13.76 -13.49
CA GLN A 170 10.89 14.19 -13.58
C GLN A 170 10.61 14.50 -15.05
N PRO A 171 9.64 13.84 -15.72
CA PRO A 171 9.24 14.29 -17.04
C PRO A 171 8.95 15.78 -16.84
N GLN A 172 9.63 16.64 -17.60
CA GLN A 172 9.45 18.09 -17.51
C GLN A 172 7.99 18.37 -17.81
N SER A 173 7.21 18.59 -16.74
CA SER A 173 5.76 18.46 -16.71
C SER A 173 5.34 17.07 -17.25
N LEU A 174 4.42 16.40 -16.59
CA LEU A 174 3.58 15.41 -17.24
C LEU A 174 2.88 16.20 -18.36
N ASP A 175 3.60 16.36 -19.47
CA ASP A 175 3.14 17.12 -20.62
C ASP A 175 1.87 16.40 -21.10
N ASP A 176 0.79 17.16 -21.23
CA ASP A 176 -0.50 16.70 -21.72
C ASP A 176 -0.42 15.82 -22.97
N SER A 177 0.74 15.73 -23.61
CA SER A 177 0.95 14.95 -24.82
C SER A 177 1.09 13.43 -24.58
N ALA A 178 1.60 12.96 -23.44
CA ALA A 178 1.60 11.53 -23.08
C ALA A 178 0.27 11.11 -22.43
N LEU A 179 -0.53 12.08 -22.01
CA LEU A 179 -1.79 11.92 -21.28
C LEU A 179 -3.00 12.37 -22.12
N ASN A 180 -2.82 12.67 -23.41
CA ASN A 180 -3.85 13.14 -24.35
C ASN A 180 -4.76 12.02 -24.90
N GLY A 181 -5.13 11.07 -24.08
CA GLY A 181 -6.37 10.32 -24.19
C GLY A 181 -7.40 10.94 -23.26
N GLY A 182 -7.97 12.10 -23.66
CA GLY A 182 -9.18 12.68 -23.08
C GLY A 182 -9.25 12.84 -21.56
N VAL A 183 -8.50 13.78 -20.99
CA VAL A 183 -8.58 14.11 -19.56
C VAL A 183 -9.43 15.35 -19.35
N GLU A 184 -10.61 15.19 -18.75
CA GLU A 184 -11.26 16.30 -18.05
C GLU A 184 -10.69 16.40 -16.63
N SER A 185 -10.12 17.55 -16.28
CA SER A 185 -9.76 17.88 -14.91
C SER A 185 -10.98 17.75 -14.00
N ILE A 186 -10.89 16.93 -12.95
CA ILE A 186 -11.93 16.83 -11.94
C ILE A 186 -11.87 18.11 -11.10
N PRO A 187 -12.90 18.98 -11.08
CA PRO A 187 -12.95 20.09 -10.13
C PRO A 187 -13.03 19.49 -8.71
N SER A 188 -12.40 20.11 -7.75
CA SER A 188 -12.54 19.82 -6.31
C SER A 188 -14.03 19.93 -5.91
N GLY A 189 -14.75 18.84 -5.99
CA GLY A 189 -16.18 18.73 -5.71
C GLY A 189 -16.70 17.44 -6.28
N HIS A 190 -17.07 16.53 -5.39
CA HIS A 190 -17.73 15.25 -5.62
C HIS A 190 -18.26 15.02 -7.04
N ARG A 191 -17.51 14.30 -7.87
CA ARG A 191 -18.07 13.58 -9.01
C ARG A 191 -18.19 12.12 -8.64
N THR A 192 -19.41 11.65 -8.63
CA THR A 192 -19.74 10.22 -8.63
C THR A 192 -19.04 9.55 -9.81
N LEU A 193 -18.30 8.49 -9.51
CA LEU A 193 -17.81 7.51 -10.47
C LEU A 193 -18.94 7.12 -11.44
N PRO A 194 -18.65 6.79 -12.74
CA PRO A 194 -19.67 6.18 -13.60
C PRO A 194 -20.27 5.01 -12.83
N GLU A 195 -21.59 4.89 -12.90
CA GLU A 195 -22.38 3.89 -12.18
C GLU A 195 -21.85 2.45 -12.43
N PHE A 196 -20.82 2.06 -11.70
CA PHE A 196 -20.77 0.70 -11.22
C PHE A 196 -21.94 0.60 -10.25
N SER A 197 -22.90 -0.25 -10.57
CA SER A 197 -24.11 -0.36 -9.78
C SER A 197 -23.72 -0.59 -8.33
N LEU A 198 -24.17 0.29 -7.43
CA LEU A 198 -23.88 0.27 -6.00
C LEU A 198 -24.27 -1.08 -5.35
N ASP A 199 -25.08 -1.90 -6.02
CA ASP A 199 -25.46 -3.26 -5.62
C ASP A 199 -24.30 -4.26 -5.76
N GLN A 200 -23.28 -3.98 -6.58
CA GLN A 200 -22.04 -4.80 -6.67
C GLN A 200 -20.95 -4.30 -5.71
N LEU A 201 -21.08 -3.08 -5.18
CA LEU A 201 -20.18 -2.45 -4.22
C LEU A 201 -20.80 -2.36 -2.81
N ALA A 202 -21.63 -3.32 -2.39
CA ALA A 202 -22.07 -3.43 -1.00
C ALA A 202 -20.91 -3.56 0.02
N PHE A 203 -19.65 -3.51 -0.46
CA PHE A 203 -18.41 -3.41 0.30
C PHE A 203 -17.79 -2.00 0.30
N HIS A 204 -18.50 -0.99 -0.20
CA HIS A 204 -17.98 0.36 -0.35
C HIS A 204 -17.48 1.05 0.94
N PRO A 205 -18.02 0.82 2.14
CA PRO A 205 -17.42 1.37 3.36
C PRO A 205 -16.00 0.86 3.58
N PHE A 206 -15.71 -0.39 3.17
CA PHE A 206 -14.43 -1.04 3.38
C PHE A 206 -13.32 -0.50 2.47
N ILE A 207 -13.65 -0.13 1.23
CA ILE A 207 -12.68 0.49 0.31
C ILE A 207 -12.38 1.93 0.75
N GLY A 208 -13.36 2.68 1.21
CA GLY A 208 -13.19 4.04 1.75
C GLY A 208 -12.34 4.04 3.03
N GLU A 209 -12.54 3.08 3.93
CA GLU A 209 -11.73 2.93 5.14
C GLU A 209 -10.34 2.35 4.82
N LEU A 210 -10.20 1.44 3.85
CA LEU A 210 -8.90 0.96 3.38
C LEU A 210 -8.07 2.13 2.82
N PHE A 211 -8.70 3.05 2.08
CA PHE A 211 -8.05 4.27 1.60
C PHE A 211 -7.75 5.28 2.73
N GLN A 212 -8.53 5.33 3.82
CA GLN A 212 -8.23 6.16 4.99
C GLN A 212 -7.17 5.56 5.92
N LEU A 213 -6.95 4.25 5.88
CA LEU A 213 -5.89 3.57 6.65
C LEU A 213 -4.56 3.49 5.89
N LEU A 214 -4.56 3.80 4.60
CA LEU A 214 -3.38 3.82 3.72
C LEU A 214 -2.93 5.26 3.36
N VAL A 215 -3.58 6.27 3.93
CA VAL A 215 -3.27 7.70 3.78
C VAL A 215 -2.73 8.27 5.06
#